data_bdf2c0e652de8361b72d8af9df2cd198
#
_entry.id   bdf2c0e652de8361b72d8af9df2cd198
#
_cell.length_a   1.000
_cell.length_b   1.000
_cell.length_c   1.000
_cell.angle_alpha   90.00
_cell.angle_beta   90.00
_cell.angle_gamma   90.00
#
_symmetry.space_group_name_H-M   'P 1'
#
loop_
_entity.id
_entity.type
_entity.pdbx_description
1 polymer ?
#
loop_
_entity_poly.entity_id
_entity_poly.type
_entity_poly.pdbx_seq_one_letter_code
_entity_poly.pdbx_strand_id
1 'polypeptide(L)'
;AEENKPRARLVTRGLAARHPELADRLGVEQHRVAQLVGRRNAIICRDRTTALVTIAVEVISRYTAEKERRGVLDYDDLIDKTHRLLTACAPGWVHYKLDHGLDHILVDEAQDTSEKQWDIIKRLVSEFGVDADAQGPRRRTVFAVGDEKQSIFSFQGAAPREYDAARRHFEERFCHCNVAWRSVRFDHSFRSGENVLSAVDEVFRFPDLYRSITSGRDGKLIHLPLPGAAPGLV
;
A
#
# COMPACT_ATOMS: atom_id res chain seq x y z
N ALA A 1 -7.71 22.49 15.59
CA ALA A 1 -8.02 23.27 14.38
C ALA A 1 -9.23 24.21 14.55
N GLU A 2 -10.09 23.98 15.54
CA GLU A 2 -11.28 24.83 15.80
C GLU A 2 -11.00 26.11 16.60
N GLU A 3 -9.91 26.18 17.34
CA GLU A 3 -9.57 27.32 18.20
C GLU A 3 -9.23 28.63 17.47
N ASN A 4 -9.01 28.60 16.16
CA ASN A 4 -8.57 29.77 15.38
C ASN A 4 -9.59 30.29 14.36
N LYS A 5 -10.83 29.83 14.39
CA LYS A 5 -11.87 30.40 13.49
C LYS A 5 -12.32 31.75 14.02
N PRO A 6 -12.43 32.77 13.16
CA PRO A 6 -13.01 34.07 13.53
C PRO A 6 -14.41 33.83 14.08
N ARG A 7 -14.76 34.53 15.18
CA ARG A 7 -16.13 34.47 15.70
C ARG A 7 -17.08 35.00 14.64
N ALA A 8 -18.19 34.33 14.43
CA ALA A 8 -19.21 34.78 13.46
C ALA A 8 -19.77 36.17 13.80
N ARG A 9 -19.60 36.60 15.05
CA ARG A 9 -20.10 37.90 15.52
C ARG A 9 -19.24 38.41 16.66
N LEU A 10 -18.68 39.63 16.51
CA LEU A 10 -17.90 40.33 17.54
C LEU A 10 -18.75 41.21 18.46
N VAL A 11 -19.88 41.70 17.98
CA VAL A 11 -20.75 42.62 18.67
C VAL A 11 -22.19 42.11 18.70
N THR A 12 -22.95 42.48 19.75
CA THR A 12 -24.37 42.15 19.81
C THR A 12 -25.18 42.91 18.79
N ARG A 13 -26.38 42.39 18.39
CA ARG A 13 -27.26 43.07 17.42
C ARG A 13 -27.60 44.50 17.85
N GLY A 14 -27.88 44.72 19.16
CA GLY A 14 -28.22 46.00 19.70
C GLY A 14 -27.06 47.00 19.67
N LEU A 15 -25.84 46.58 19.85
CA LEU A 15 -24.66 47.45 19.78
C LEU A 15 -24.35 47.80 18.30
N ALA A 16 -24.45 46.84 17.40
CA ALA A 16 -24.26 47.06 15.96
C ALA A 16 -25.30 48.03 15.39
N ALA A 17 -26.54 47.96 15.86
CA ALA A 17 -27.59 48.92 15.44
C ALA A 17 -27.37 50.36 15.96
N ARG A 18 -26.80 50.52 17.15
CA ARG A 18 -26.50 51.83 17.72
C ARG A 18 -25.18 52.46 17.21
N HIS A 19 -24.23 51.63 16.85
CA HIS A 19 -22.89 52.05 16.41
C HIS A 19 -22.44 51.21 15.17
N PRO A 20 -23.07 51.43 14.01
CA PRO A 20 -22.77 50.64 12.79
C PRO A 20 -21.31 50.80 12.35
N GLU A 21 -20.78 52.03 12.35
CA GLU A 21 -19.38 52.30 11.98
C GLU A 21 -18.36 51.54 12.83
N LEU A 22 -18.65 51.39 14.13
CA LEU A 22 -17.78 50.59 15.03
C LEU A 22 -17.86 49.11 14.71
N ALA A 23 -19.05 48.59 14.39
CA ALA A 23 -19.24 47.20 14.00
C ALA A 23 -18.47 46.90 12.72
N ASP A 24 -18.51 47.75 11.70
CA ASP A 24 -17.78 47.60 10.47
C ASP A 24 -16.27 47.63 10.66
N ARG A 25 -15.76 48.61 11.44
CA ARG A 25 -14.32 48.68 11.75
C ARG A 25 -13.83 47.42 12.51
N LEU A 26 -14.60 46.90 13.45
CA LEU A 26 -14.28 45.63 14.12
C LEU A 26 -14.31 44.43 13.16
N GLY A 27 -15.20 44.40 12.18
CA GLY A 27 -15.24 43.39 11.14
C GLY A 27 -13.98 43.41 10.28
N VAL A 28 -13.55 44.56 9.83
CA VAL A 28 -12.30 44.74 9.06
C VAL A 28 -11.08 44.31 9.88
N GLU A 29 -11.01 44.70 11.14
CA GLU A 29 -9.90 44.35 12.02
C GLU A 29 -9.88 42.83 12.32
N GLN A 30 -11.04 42.22 12.51
CA GLN A 30 -11.15 40.77 12.67
C GLN A 30 -10.57 40.04 11.44
N HIS A 31 -10.91 40.49 10.25
CA HIS A 31 -10.39 39.91 9.02
C HIS A 31 -8.87 40.06 8.92
N ARG A 32 -8.34 41.25 9.23
CA ARG A 32 -6.90 41.53 9.27
C ARG A 32 -6.18 40.62 10.26
N VAL A 33 -6.69 40.48 11.49
CA VAL A 33 -6.12 39.60 12.53
C VAL A 33 -6.17 38.14 12.07
N ALA A 34 -7.28 37.67 11.49
CA ALA A 34 -7.39 36.31 10.97
C ALA A 34 -6.33 36.00 9.89
N GLN A 35 -6.09 36.95 8.98
CA GLN A 35 -5.02 36.81 7.98
C GLN A 35 -3.63 36.74 8.63
N LEU A 36 -3.35 37.56 9.63
CA LEU A 36 -2.07 37.55 10.35
C LEU A 36 -1.85 36.24 11.11
N VAL A 37 -2.89 35.73 11.77
CA VAL A 37 -2.84 34.40 12.42
C VAL A 37 -2.58 33.30 11.39
N GLY A 38 -3.24 33.34 10.24
CA GLY A 38 -2.99 32.41 9.16
C GLY A 38 -1.53 32.42 8.67
N ARG A 39 -0.99 33.62 8.43
CA ARG A 39 0.43 33.81 8.04
C ARG A 39 1.39 33.31 9.12
N ARG A 40 1.14 33.63 10.38
CA ARG A 40 1.95 33.14 11.51
C ARG A 40 1.97 31.62 11.56
N ASN A 41 0.81 30.98 11.44
CA ASN A 41 0.70 29.51 11.47
C ASN A 41 1.44 28.88 10.28
N ALA A 42 1.34 29.48 9.08
CA ALA A 42 2.08 29.03 7.92
C ALA A 42 3.61 29.10 8.11
N ILE A 43 4.11 30.20 8.72
CA ILE A 43 5.53 30.37 9.06
C ILE A 43 5.97 29.30 10.06
N ILE A 44 5.22 29.12 11.15
CA ILE A 44 5.53 28.09 12.16
C ILE A 44 5.56 26.70 11.54
N CYS A 45 4.58 26.39 10.68
CA CYS A 45 4.52 25.11 9.97
C CYS A 45 5.77 24.93 9.09
N ARG A 46 6.10 25.92 8.27
CA ARG A 46 7.30 25.91 7.43
C ARG A 46 8.56 25.67 8.26
N ASP A 47 8.78 26.43 9.31
CA ASP A 47 9.99 26.35 10.12
C ASP A 47 10.14 24.98 10.80
N ARG A 48 9.03 24.43 11.33
CA ARG A 48 9.00 23.07 11.89
C ARG A 48 9.27 22.00 10.83
N THR A 49 8.64 22.14 9.66
CA THR A 49 8.86 21.20 8.53
C THR A 49 10.31 21.26 8.08
N THR A 50 10.89 22.46 7.92
CA THR A 50 12.29 22.62 7.54
C THR A 50 13.23 21.97 8.57
N ALA A 51 13.01 22.22 9.87
CA ALA A 51 13.81 21.59 10.91
C ALA A 51 13.69 20.06 10.88
N LEU A 52 12.48 19.52 10.75
CA LEU A 52 12.25 18.08 10.64
C LEU A 52 12.96 17.47 9.43
N VAL A 53 12.82 18.07 8.25
CA VAL A 53 13.47 17.60 7.03
C VAL A 53 14.99 17.65 7.16
N THR A 54 15.55 18.72 7.74
CA THR A 54 16.99 18.83 7.96
C THR A 54 17.51 17.69 8.86
N ILE A 55 16.82 17.43 9.98
CA ILE A 55 17.19 16.33 10.87
C ILE A 55 17.06 14.99 10.16
N ALA A 56 15.97 14.76 9.44
CA ALA A 56 15.72 13.51 8.74
C ALA A 56 16.80 13.23 7.68
N VAL A 57 17.17 14.23 6.88
CA VAL A 57 18.24 14.10 5.87
C VAL A 57 19.59 13.76 6.53
N GLU A 58 19.93 14.41 7.63
CA GLU A 58 21.17 14.13 8.35
C GLU A 58 21.19 12.72 8.95
N VAL A 59 20.08 12.28 9.55
CA VAL A 59 19.95 10.92 10.09
C VAL A 59 20.10 9.87 8.99
N ILE A 60 19.39 10.05 7.86
CA ILE A 60 19.48 9.13 6.71
C ILE A 60 20.91 9.08 6.15
N SER A 61 21.57 10.25 6.01
CA SER A 61 22.93 10.33 5.52
C SER A 61 23.92 9.57 6.43
N ARG A 62 23.83 9.79 7.74
CA ARG A 62 24.68 9.08 8.72
C ARG A 62 24.39 7.59 8.76
N TYR A 63 23.11 7.21 8.68
CA TYR A 63 22.72 5.80 8.66
C TYR A 63 23.29 5.08 7.43
N THR A 64 23.20 5.70 6.24
CA THR A 64 23.75 5.15 5.01
C THR A 64 25.27 5.02 5.08
N ALA A 65 25.97 6.08 5.52
CA ALA A 65 27.42 6.04 5.67
C ALA A 65 27.87 4.96 6.67
N GLU A 66 27.14 4.76 7.76
CA GLU A 66 27.47 3.74 8.76
C GLU A 66 27.23 2.32 8.23
N LYS A 67 26.16 2.10 7.45
CA LYS A 67 25.96 0.82 6.73
C LYS A 67 27.13 0.52 5.79
N GLU A 68 27.52 1.50 4.98
CA GLU A 68 28.65 1.35 4.05
C GLU A 68 29.95 1.06 4.79
N ARG A 69 30.25 1.79 5.87
CA ARG A 69 31.45 1.57 6.71
C ARG A 69 31.49 0.17 7.30
N ARG A 70 30.35 -0.40 7.69
CA ARG A 70 30.26 -1.76 8.24
C ARG A 70 30.12 -2.86 7.20
N GLY A 71 29.86 -2.51 5.95
CA GLY A 71 29.59 -3.48 4.89
C GLY A 71 28.30 -4.27 5.10
N VAL A 72 27.28 -3.66 5.74
CA VAL A 72 25.99 -4.30 6.02
C VAL A 72 24.89 -3.71 5.14
N LEU A 73 23.85 -4.50 4.92
CA LEU A 73 22.66 -4.13 4.15
C LEU A 73 21.43 -4.35 5.01
N ASP A 74 20.45 -3.47 4.89
CA ASP A 74 19.10 -3.72 5.38
C ASP A 74 18.22 -4.37 4.30
N TYR A 75 16.96 -4.66 4.64
CA TYR A 75 16.04 -5.32 3.71
C TYR A 75 15.72 -4.45 2.49
N ASP A 76 15.61 -3.14 2.67
CA ASP A 76 15.35 -2.21 1.57
C ASP A 76 16.54 -2.15 0.61
N ASP A 77 17.78 -2.17 1.14
CA ASP A 77 18.98 -2.26 0.31
C ASP A 77 19.00 -3.56 -0.52
N LEU A 78 18.59 -4.69 0.06
CA LEU A 78 18.54 -5.96 -0.67
C LEU A 78 17.53 -5.89 -1.82
N ILE A 79 16.36 -5.33 -1.58
CA ILE A 79 15.33 -5.13 -2.62
C ILE A 79 15.88 -4.19 -3.72
N ASP A 80 16.42 -3.04 -3.32
CA ASP A 80 16.91 -2.03 -4.27
C ASP A 80 18.09 -2.53 -5.10
N LYS A 81 19.05 -3.20 -4.48
CA LYS A 81 20.21 -3.78 -5.18
C LYS A 81 19.81 -4.90 -6.11
N THR A 82 18.88 -5.77 -5.71
CA THR A 82 18.33 -6.84 -6.55
C THR A 82 17.59 -6.25 -7.75
N HIS A 83 16.72 -5.28 -7.51
CA HIS A 83 15.99 -4.60 -8.57
C HIS A 83 16.94 -3.92 -9.58
N ARG A 84 17.98 -3.20 -9.09
CA ARG A 84 19.02 -2.59 -9.95
C ARG A 84 19.80 -3.63 -10.73
N LEU A 85 20.19 -4.74 -10.12
CA LEU A 85 20.90 -5.83 -10.79
C LEU A 85 20.08 -6.38 -11.96
N LEU A 86 18.82 -6.70 -11.71
CA LEU A 86 17.90 -7.23 -12.74
C LEU A 86 17.54 -6.20 -13.82
N THR A 87 17.72 -4.91 -13.54
CA THR A 87 17.45 -3.82 -14.50
C THR A 87 18.67 -3.44 -15.32
N ALA A 88 19.87 -3.42 -14.70
CA ALA A 88 21.10 -2.92 -15.32
C ALA A 88 21.86 -3.98 -16.11
N CYS A 89 21.72 -5.26 -15.75
CA CYS A 89 22.35 -6.35 -16.49
C CYS A 89 21.51 -6.72 -17.71
N ALA A 90 22.19 -7.11 -18.79
CA ALA A 90 21.51 -7.71 -19.94
C ALA A 90 20.66 -8.88 -19.44
N PRO A 91 19.34 -8.90 -19.74
CA PRO A 91 18.42 -9.92 -19.20
C PRO A 91 18.99 -11.33 -19.35
N GLY A 92 19.54 -11.66 -20.52
CA GLY A 92 20.10 -12.97 -20.80
C GLY A 92 21.24 -13.43 -19.87
N TRP A 93 22.06 -12.52 -19.31
CA TRP A 93 23.14 -12.94 -18.41
C TRP A 93 22.63 -13.31 -17.02
N VAL A 94 21.72 -12.51 -16.49
CA VAL A 94 21.10 -12.77 -15.16
C VAL A 94 20.29 -14.05 -15.25
N HIS A 95 19.50 -14.19 -16.31
CA HIS A 95 18.71 -15.39 -16.57
C HIS A 95 19.61 -16.62 -16.73
N TYR A 96 20.70 -16.53 -17.50
CA TYR A 96 21.66 -17.63 -17.62
C TYR A 96 22.22 -18.09 -16.26
N LYS A 97 22.52 -17.13 -15.35
CA LYS A 97 23.00 -17.46 -14.00
C LYS A 97 21.93 -18.03 -13.10
N LEU A 98 20.68 -17.57 -13.22
CA LEU A 98 19.55 -18.01 -12.41
C LEU A 98 18.79 -19.19 -13.07
N ASP A 99 18.94 -19.35 -14.38
CA ASP A 99 18.19 -20.31 -15.18
C ASP A 99 18.48 -21.78 -14.83
N HIS A 100 19.66 -22.05 -14.27
CA HIS A 100 20.01 -23.36 -13.75
C HIS A 100 19.49 -23.65 -12.34
N GLY A 101 18.83 -22.68 -11.66
CA GLY A 101 18.47 -22.81 -10.27
C GLY A 101 17.03 -22.44 -9.88
N LEU A 102 16.23 -21.85 -10.80
CA LEU A 102 14.90 -21.36 -10.45
C LEU A 102 13.83 -21.98 -11.34
N ASP A 103 13.15 -22.99 -10.83
CA ASP A 103 12.05 -23.67 -11.56
C ASP A 103 10.67 -23.24 -11.00
N HIS A 104 10.57 -22.91 -9.71
CA HIS A 104 9.31 -22.60 -9.08
C HIS A 104 9.42 -21.32 -8.23
N ILE A 105 8.45 -20.42 -8.39
CA ILE A 105 8.32 -19.22 -7.56
C ILE A 105 7.02 -19.31 -6.78
N LEU A 106 7.13 -19.24 -5.46
CA LEU A 106 6.00 -19.16 -4.54
C LEU A 106 6.03 -17.82 -3.83
N VAL A 107 4.92 -17.09 -3.92
CA VAL A 107 4.73 -15.81 -3.23
C VAL A 107 3.61 -16.02 -2.23
N ASP A 108 3.96 -15.94 -0.95
CA ASP A 108 3.01 -15.94 0.16
C ASP A 108 2.73 -14.51 0.61
N GLU A 109 1.56 -14.27 1.20
CA GLU A 109 1.10 -12.94 1.64
C GLU A 109 1.27 -11.88 0.52
N ALA A 110 0.88 -12.25 -0.68
CA ALA A 110 1.13 -11.47 -1.90
C ALA A 110 0.57 -10.04 -1.85
N GLN A 111 -0.48 -9.79 -1.04
CA GLN A 111 -1.04 -8.46 -0.83
C GLN A 111 -0.09 -7.49 -0.10
N ASP A 112 0.92 -8.02 0.62
CA ASP A 112 1.91 -7.22 1.34
C ASP A 112 3.21 -7.02 0.55
N THR A 113 3.24 -7.50 -0.70
CA THR A 113 4.39 -7.36 -1.61
C THR A 113 4.40 -5.94 -2.20
N SER A 114 5.53 -5.26 -2.12
CA SER A 114 5.72 -3.92 -2.67
C SER A 114 5.85 -3.93 -4.20
N GLU A 115 5.66 -2.77 -4.84
CA GLU A 115 5.79 -2.60 -6.29
C GLU A 115 7.17 -3.07 -6.81
N LYS A 116 8.26 -2.71 -6.11
CA LYS A 116 9.63 -3.13 -6.47
C LYS A 116 9.82 -4.64 -6.39
N GLN A 117 9.24 -5.27 -5.37
CA GLN A 117 9.29 -6.73 -5.22
C GLN A 117 8.51 -7.42 -6.34
N TRP A 118 7.32 -6.88 -6.70
CA TRP A 118 6.58 -7.38 -7.85
C TRP A 118 7.36 -7.21 -9.16
N ASP A 119 8.07 -6.10 -9.36
CA ASP A 119 8.89 -5.92 -10.56
C ASP A 119 10.06 -6.93 -10.62
N ILE A 120 10.68 -7.22 -9.48
CA ILE A 120 11.68 -8.29 -9.36
C ILE A 120 11.07 -9.64 -9.79
N ILE A 121 9.91 -10.00 -9.24
CA ILE A 121 9.24 -11.27 -9.56
C ILE A 121 8.87 -11.33 -11.04
N LYS A 122 8.29 -10.27 -11.61
CA LYS A 122 7.95 -10.18 -13.03
C LYS A 122 9.17 -10.39 -13.92
N ARG A 123 10.32 -9.84 -13.55
CA ARG A 123 11.58 -10.01 -14.28
C ARG A 123 12.11 -11.45 -14.17
N LEU A 124 12.07 -12.05 -13.00
CA LEU A 124 12.47 -13.44 -12.80
C LEU A 124 11.59 -14.42 -13.59
N VAL A 125 10.31 -14.11 -13.74
CA VAL A 125 9.34 -14.93 -14.48
C VAL A 125 9.37 -14.64 -15.97
N SER A 126 10.09 -13.60 -16.42
CA SER A 126 10.02 -13.14 -17.80
C SER A 126 10.41 -14.20 -18.85
N GLU A 127 11.24 -15.15 -18.47
CA GLU A 127 11.65 -16.27 -19.34
C GLU A 127 10.79 -17.54 -19.15
N PHE A 128 9.86 -17.55 -18.18
CA PHE A 128 8.98 -18.71 -17.99
C PHE A 128 7.99 -18.83 -19.16
N GLY A 129 7.98 -19.96 -19.78
CA GLY A 129 7.11 -20.25 -20.93
C GLY A 129 7.69 -19.94 -22.31
N VAL A 130 8.84 -19.25 -22.39
CA VAL A 130 9.48 -18.94 -23.69
C VAL A 130 10.30 -20.11 -24.20
N ASP A 131 10.89 -20.92 -23.32
CA ASP A 131 11.80 -22.02 -23.65
C ASP A 131 11.14 -23.41 -23.74
N ALA A 132 9.83 -23.50 -23.96
CA ALA A 132 9.13 -24.77 -24.02
C ALA A 132 9.69 -25.70 -25.12
N ASP A 133 10.36 -25.13 -26.14
CA ASP A 133 10.86 -25.90 -27.31
C ASP A 133 12.38 -26.14 -27.30
N ALA A 134 13.18 -25.43 -26.47
CA ALA A 134 14.64 -25.44 -26.68
C ALA A 134 15.44 -26.41 -25.78
N GLN A 135 14.95 -26.80 -24.60
CA GLN A 135 15.75 -27.57 -23.61
C GLN A 135 15.02 -28.74 -22.94
N GLY A 136 13.90 -29.22 -23.47
CA GLY A 136 13.10 -30.30 -22.88
C GLY A 136 12.08 -29.78 -21.84
N PRO A 137 11.20 -30.62 -21.31
CA PRO A 137 10.02 -30.20 -20.52
C PRO A 137 10.37 -29.79 -19.09
N ARG A 138 11.15 -28.71 -18.89
CA ARG A 138 11.27 -28.11 -17.59
C ARG A 138 9.95 -27.40 -17.26
N ARG A 139 9.22 -27.93 -16.30
CA ARG A 139 8.00 -27.27 -15.80
C ARG A 139 8.39 -26.15 -14.84
N ARG A 140 8.31 -24.91 -15.30
CA ARG A 140 8.44 -23.73 -14.47
C ARG A 140 7.07 -23.24 -14.03
N THR A 141 6.90 -22.89 -12.77
CA THR A 141 5.61 -22.48 -12.21
C THR A 141 5.73 -21.24 -11.36
N VAL A 142 4.67 -20.43 -11.38
CA VAL A 142 4.46 -19.32 -10.43
C VAL A 142 3.20 -19.60 -9.65
N PHE A 143 3.28 -19.50 -8.33
CA PHE A 143 2.15 -19.58 -7.43
C PHE A 143 2.17 -18.37 -6.52
N ALA A 144 1.09 -17.62 -6.45
CA ALA A 144 0.93 -16.50 -5.55
C ALA A 144 -0.36 -16.66 -4.76
N VAL A 145 -0.27 -16.52 -3.46
CA VAL A 145 -1.42 -16.56 -2.55
C VAL A 145 -1.46 -15.30 -1.71
N GLY A 146 -2.64 -14.74 -1.55
CA GLY A 146 -2.85 -13.53 -0.76
C GLY A 146 -4.32 -13.16 -0.70
N ASP A 147 -4.65 -12.30 0.24
CA ASP A 147 -5.97 -11.72 0.41
C ASP A 147 -5.84 -10.19 0.56
N GLU A 148 -6.27 -9.44 -0.45
CA GLU A 148 -6.17 -7.97 -0.46
C GLU A 148 -6.83 -7.32 0.77
N LYS A 149 -7.85 -7.99 1.36
CA LYS A 149 -8.55 -7.53 2.56
C LYS A 149 -7.68 -7.57 3.83
N GLN A 150 -6.61 -8.37 3.81
CA GLN A 150 -5.69 -8.52 4.94
C GLN A 150 -4.46 -7.63 4.86
N SER A 151 -4.32 -6.81 3.81
CA SER A 151 -3.18 -5.93 3.68
C SER A 151 -3.20 -4.83 4.74
N ILE A 152 -2.16 -4.81 5.58
CA ILE A 152 -1.96 -3.81 6.64
C ILE A 152 -0.62 -3.07 6.51
N PHE A 153 0.21 -3.43 5.53
CA PHE A 153 1.58 -2.90 5.37
C PHE A 153 1.70 -1.78 4.33
N SER A 154 0.63 -1.05 4.06
CA SER A 154 0.65 0.09 3.12
C SER A 154 1.71 1.15 3.49
N PHE A 155 1.99 1.33 4.79
CA PHE A 155 3.05 2.22 5.29
C PHE A 155 4.47 1.71 4.99
N GLN A 156 4.65 0.44 4.64
CA GLN A 156 5.91 -0.16 4.18
C GLN A 156 5.96 -0.32 2.65
N GLY A 157 5.04 0.32 1.93
CA GLY A 157 5.00 0.27 0.47
C GLY A 157 4.23 -0.92 -0.11
N ALA A 158 3.54 -1.72 0.72
CA ALA A 158 2.59 -2.69 0.23
C ALA A 158 1.44 -1.97 -0.49
N ALA A 159 1.10 -2.46 -1.68
CA ALA A 159 0.05 -1.89 -2.50
C ALA A 159 -0.89 -3.01 -2.97
N PRO A 160 -2.05 -3.21 -2.32
CA PRO A 160 -3.01 -4.26 -2.73
C PRO A 160 -3.40 -4.19 -4.20
N ARG A 161 -3.41 -2.98 -4.78
CA ARG A 161 -3.66 -2.79 -6.22
C ARG A 161 -2.59 -3.44 -7.10
N GLU A 162 -1.36 -3.52 -6.62
CA GLU A 162 -0.24 -4.15 -7.34
C GLU A 162 -0.39 -5.67 -7.36
N TYR A 163 -0.99 -6.27 -6.33
CA TYR A 163 -1.32 -7.69 -6.32
C TYR A 163 -2.30 -8.04 -7.46
N ASP A 164 -3.39 -7.29 -7.61
CA ASP A 164 -4.35 -7.51 -8.70
C ASP A 164 -3.73 -7.16 -10.09
N ALA A 165 -2.89 -6.15 -10.16
CA ALA A 165 -2.15 -5.82 -11.38
C ALA A 165 -1.15 -6.92 -11.76
N ALA A 166 -0.42 -7.46 -10.79
CA ALA A 166 0.50 -8.58 -11.01
C ALA A 166 -0.25 -9.85 -11.45
N ARG A 167 -1.38 -10.16 -10.81
CA ARG A 167 -2.24 -11.29 -11.20
C ARG A 167 -2.65 -11.20 -12.66
N ARG A 168 -3.16 -10.03 -13.09
CA ARG A 168 -3.55 -9.79 -14.50
C ARG A 168 -2.37 -9.90 -15.44
N HIS A 169 -1.24 -9.32 -15.09
CA HIS A 169 -0.02 -9.39 -15.88
C HIS A 169 0.43 -10.84 -16.14
N PHE A 170 0.43 -11.69 -15.10
CA PHE A 170 0.79 -13.09 -15.25
C PHE A 170 -0.26 -13.89 -16.03
N GLU A 171 -1.54 -13.65 -15.79
CA GLU A 171 -2.63 -14.28 -16.54
C GLU A 171 -2.50 -14.00 -18.04
N GLU A 172 -2.37 -12.73 -18.43
CA GLU A 172 -2.19 -12.32 -19.82
C GLU A 172 -0.94 -12.96 -20.43
N ARG A 173 0.19 -12.90 -19.72
CA ARG A 173 1.46 -13.45 -20.19
C ARG A 173 1.41 -14.95 -20.41
N PHE A 174 0.94 -15.71 -19.42
CA PHE A 174 0.88 -17.17 -19.54
C PHE A 174 -0.14 -17.62 -20.58
N CYS A 175 -1.25 -16.92 -20.72
CA CYS A 175 -2.20 -17.16 -21.82
C CYS A 175 -1.54 -16.98 -23.20
N HIS A 176 -0.74 -15.90 -23.38
CA HIS A 176 -0.01 -15.69 -24.65
C HIS A 176 1.03 -16.78 -24.94
N CYS A 177 1.66 -17.34 -23.91
CA CYS A 177 2.62 -18.43 -24.04
C CYS A 177 1.96 -19.82 -24.08
N ASN A 178 0.63 -19.91 -24.17
CA ASN A 178 -0.14 -21.16 -24.11
C ASN A 178 0.15 -22.03 -22.88
N VAL A 179 0.50 -21.37 -21.75
CA VAL A 179 0.73 -22.02 -20.46
C VAL A 179 -0.54 -21.91 -19.61
N ALA A 180 -0.92 -23.01 -18.95
CA ALA A 180 -2.13 -23.06 -18.14
C ALA A 180 -2.06 -22.08 -16.97
N TRP A 181 -3.07 -21.21 -16.86
CA TRP A 181 -3.29 -20.31 -15.73
C TRP A 181 -4.56 -20.72 -14.99
N ARG A 182 -4.51 -20.70 -13.66
CA ARG A 182 -5.69 -20.97 -12.82
C ARG A 182 -5.77 -19.98 -11.69
N SER A 183 -6.90 -19.31 -11.57
CA SER A 183 -7.27 -18.52 -10.37
C SER A 183 -8.12 -19.41 -9.48
N VAL A 184 -7.64 -19.66 -8.25
CA VAL A 184 -8.32 -20.50 -7.27
C VAL A 184 -8.77 -19.62 -6.11
N ARG A 185 -10.03 -19.72 -5.73
CA ARG A 185 -10.61 -19.03 -4.58
C ARG A 185 -10.72 -19.98 -3.40
N PHE A 186 -10.35 -19.49 -2.23
CA PHE A 186 -10.53 -20.21 -0.97
C PHE A 186 -11.68 -19.55 -0.20
N ASP A 187 -12.84 -20.19 -0.20
CA ASP A 187 -14.05 -19.63 0.43
C ASP A 187 -14.23 -20.12 1.87
N HIS A 188 -13.52 -21.17 2.28
CA HIS A 188 -13.63 -21.75 3.62
C HIS A 188 -12.50 -21.31 4.55
N SER A 189 -12.87 -20.89 5.75
CA SER A 189 -11.92 -20.59 6.82
C SER A 189 -11.66 -21.85 7.65
N PHE A 190 -10.38 -22.20 7.81
CA PHE A 190 -9.91 -23.29 8.68
C PHE A 190 -9.52 -22.79 10.06
N ARG A 191 -9.39 -21.48 10.24
CA ARG A 191 -8.85 -20.87 11.47
C ARG A 191 -9.94 -20.37 12.39
N SER A 192 -11.05 -19.88 11.84
CA SER A 192 -12.09 -19.18 12.61
C SER A 192 -13.41 -19.94 12.59
N GLY A 193 -14.08 -19.98 13.72
CA GLY A 193 -15.41 -20.57 13.86
C GLY A 193 -16.51 -19.67 13.29
N GLU A 194 -17.70 -20.22 13.16
CA GLU A 194 -18.87 -19.59 12.52
C GLU A 194 -19.26 -18.26 13.16
N ASN A 195 -19.25 -18.15 14.49
CA ASN A 195 -19.64 -16.92 15.19
C ASN A 195 -18.69 -15.74 14.86
N VAL A 196 -17.38 -16.01 14.79
CA VAL A 196 -16.37 -14.99 14.44
C VAL A 196 -16.56 -14.55 13.00
N LEU A 197 -16.75 -15.48 12.08
CA LEU A 197 -16.93 -15.19 10.67
C LEU A 197 -18.21 -14.40 10.43
N SER A 198 -19.32 -14.80 11.08
CA SER A 198 -20.61 -14.08 10.98
C SER A 198 -20.53 -12.67 11.54
N ALA A 199 -19.79 -12.46 12.63
CA ALA A 199 -19.58 -11.11 13.18
C ALA A 199 -18.81 -10.20 12.20
N VAL A 200 -17.77 -10.74 11.53
CA VAL A 200 -17.02 -10.02 10.50
C VAL A 200 -17.92 -9.70 9.30
N ASP A 201 -18.67 -10.68 8.80
CA ASP A 201 -19.58 -10.51 7.66
C ASP A 201 -20.67 -9.48 7.96
N GLU A 202 -21.17 -9.43 9.21
CA GLU A 202 -22.15 -8.43 9.63
C GLU A 202 -21.57 -7.01 9.65
N VAL A 203 -20.33 -6.82 10.08
CA VAL A 203 -19.66 -5.52 10.04
C VAL A 203 -19.47 -5.05 8.59
N PHE A 204 -19.01 -5.92 7.71
CA PHE A 204 -18.72 -5.59 6.31
C PHE A 204 -19.89 -5.76 5.34
N ARG A 205 -21.10 -6.00 5.84
CA ARG A 205 -22.31 -6.04 4.98
C ARG A 205 -22.63 -4.68 4.33
N PHE A 206 -22.12 -3.58 4.94
CA PHE A 206 -22.32 -2.23 4.42
C PHE A 206 -21.38 -1.97 3.25
N PRO A 207 -21.89 -1.58 2.06
CA PRO A 207 -21.09 -1.43 0.85
C PRO A 207 -19.90 -0.47 0.99
N ASP A 208 -20.05 0.59 1.78
CA ASP A 208 -18.99 1.58 1.97
C ASP A 208 -17.83 1.03 2.81
N LEU A 209 -18.13 0.24 3.86
CA LEU A 209 -17.12 -0.45 4.66
C LEU A 209 -16.45 -1.55 3.83
N TYR A 210 -17.22 -2.31 3.07
CA TYR A 210 -16.66 -3.34 2.20
C TYR A 210 -15.69 -2.77 1.13
N ARG A 211 -16.07 -1.66 0.49
CA ARG A 211 -15.20 -0.98 -0.49
C ARG A 211 -13.90 -0.43 0.10
N SER A 212 -13.85 -0.20 1.40
CA SER A 212 -12.62 0.27 2.05
C SER A 212 -11.53 -0.80 2.16
N ILE A 213 -11.89 -2.08 2.06
CA ILE A 213 -10.99 -3.22 2.23
C ILE A 213 -10.79 -4.05 0.95
N THR A 214 -11.48 -3.73 -0.14
CA THR A 214 -11.38 -4.47 -1.41
C THR A 214 -11.23 -3.52 -2.60
N SER A 215 -10.73 -4.02 -3.71
CA SER A 215 -10.69 -3.32 -4.99
C SER A 215 -12.08 -3.21 -5.67
N GLY A 216 -13.14 -3.66 -5.02
CA GLY A 216 -14.53 -3.48 -5.44
C GLY A 216 -15.05 -4.44 -6.51
N ARG A 217 -14.34 -5.52 -6.82
CA ARG A 217 -14.76 -6.49 -7.84
C ARG A 217 -15.63 -7.62 -7.32
N ASP A 218 -15.49 -7.95 -6.05
CA ASP A 218 -16.25 -9.05 -5.43
C ASP A 218 -17.42 -8.49 -4.61
N GLY A 219 -18.61 -8.76 -5.06
CA GLY A 219 -19.83 -8.07 -4.62
C GLY A 219 -20.29 -8.30 -3.18
N LYS A 220 -19.74 -9.23 -2.41
CA LYS A 220 -20.10 -9.48 -1.02
C LYS A 220 -19.04 -10.31 -0.31
N LEU A 221 -18.71 -9.91 0.91
CA LEU A 221 -17.89 -10.73 1.81
C LEU A 221 -18.78 -11.83 2.38
N ILE A 222 -18.43 -13.06 2.12
CA ILE A 222 -19.08 -14.24 2.72
C ILE A 222 -17.97 -15.20 3.10
N HIS A 223 -17.86 -15.50 4.39
CA HIS A 223 -16.95 -16.51 4.89
C HIS A 223 -17.73 -17.79 5.22
N LEU A 224 -17.18 -18.91 4.79
CA LEU A 224 -17.75 -20.21 5.11
C LEU A 224 -16.89 -20.88 6.18
N PRO A 225 -17.44 -21.29 7.31
CA PRO A 225 -16.73 -22.12 8.28
C PRO A 225 -16.49 -23.51 7.69
N LEU A 226 -15.41 -24.16 8.12
CA LEU A 226 -15.20 -25.56 7.77
C LEU A 226 -16.34 -26.41 8.36
N PRO A 227 -16.93 -27.35 7.60
CA PRO A 227 -17.94 -28.25 8.14
C PRO A 227 -17.42 -29.00 9.38
N GLY A 228 -18.12 -28.88 10.51
CA GLY A 228 -17.73 -29.47 11.78
C GLY A 228 -16.74 -28.66 12.61
N ALA A 229 -16.38 -27.44 12.19
CA ALA A 229 -15.60 -26.52 13.03
C ALA A 229 -16.39 -26.11 14.28
N ALA A 230 -15.68 -25.93 15.41
CA ALA A 230 -16.29 -25.39 16.61
C ALA A 230 -16.86 -23.99 16.33
N PRO A 231 -18.01 -23.61 16.94
CA PRO A 231 -18.68 -22.34 16.64
C PRO A 231 -17.83 -21.10 16.94
N GLY A 232 -16.81 -21.25 17.77
CA GLY A 232 -15.98 -20.12 18.21
C GLY A 232 -16.68 -19.25 19.25
N LEU A 233 -15.91 -18.47 20.00
CA LEU A 233 -16.39 -17.43 20.91
C LEU A 233 -16.23 -16.08 20.20
N VAL A 234 -17.26 -15.23 20.33
CA VAL A 234 -17.21 -13.81 19.91
C VAL A 234 -16.92 -12.97 21.14
#